data_1df5ed70a22659c6c25275c0742ce0f0
#
_entry.id   1df5ed70a22659c6c25275c0742ce0f0
#
_cell.length_a   1.000
_cell.length_b   1.000
_cell.length_c   1.000
_cell.angle_alpha   90.00
_cell.angle_beta   90.00
_cell.angle_gamma   90.00
#
_symmetry.space_group_name_H-M   'P 1'
#
loop_
_entity.id
_entity.type
_entity.pdbx_description
1 polymer ?
#
loop_
_entity_poly.entity_id
_entity_poly.type
_entity_poly.pdbx_seq_one_letter_code
_entity_poly.pdbx_strand_id
1 'polypeptide(L)'
;MRTLLFVLILTSFACKQQAEAPMEKAPALQVADGFQPARFTTDERTAQIASIGPKLHEVFETYAREKNIPGIAYGIVVDGQLVIDSALGYSNLEKQIPARTTSQFRIASMTKSFTAMGIMKLVEDGALSLHDPAYLYVPEMRDIRYLTSDATHINIENLLTMTAGFPEDNPWGDRQLDETDQMLRDLLKANPSFSNPPSFAFEYSNTGYAILGLIITKITGMPYQEYIDKNILAELQMEDTYWEFEDITEERRVIGYNPDSLTVAPMLHDGTYGAMGGLITSIEDFSKYVSFHLSAWPPRNDPEVGPVRRSTLRKMQQPQFSRLYADAKDWNDNPCPVISGYGYGLGISENCEGIRRISHGGALPGFGSNYVFYPDLGIGLMAFCNVTYTTPWPYGEISKLLFEELDLKPRKLPVSSILNLRKNQIVEWFNTWDPELEAEVFAENFYLDSDRKTRLAALRPLLEGAGEIQEIGEINPGNQLRGSFEIIGNKDTVNIYFTLSPEADPKIQALYA
;
A
#
# COMPACT_ATOMS: atom_id res chain seq x y z
N MET A 1 53.13 -65.91 -27.42
CA MET A 1 52.29 -64.79 -27.78
C MET A 1 50.96 -64.94 -27.02
N ARG A 2 50.74 -64.16 -25.98
CA ARG A 2 49.49 -64.12 -25.19
C ARG A 2 48.79 -62.80 -25.51
N THR A 3 47.67 -62.87 -26.18
CA THR A 3 46.84 -61.73 -26.51
C THR A 3 45.95 -61.38 -25.28
N LEU A 4 46.18 -60.19 -24.68
CA LEU A 4 45.29 -59.65 -23.64
C LEU A 4 44.09 -58.96 -24.32
N LEU A 5 42.91 -59.43 -23.99
CA LEU A 5 41.61 -58.81 -24.36
C LEU A 5 41.22 -57.80 -23.25
N PHE A 6 41.20 -56.46 -23.59
CA PHE A 6 40.67 -55.43 -22.73
C PHE A 6 39.17 -55.35 -22.92
N VAL A 7 38.39 -55.65 -21.90
CA VAL A 7 36.93 -55.44 -21.85
C VAL A 7 36.70 -54.04 -21.27
N LEU A 8 36.21 -53.11 -22.10
CA LEU A 8 35.75 -51.80 -21.65
C LEU A 8 34.33 -51.91 -21.08
N ILE A 9 34.19 -51.78 -19.77
CA ILE A 9 32.89 -51.68 -19.10
C ILE A 9 32.46 -50.21 -19.14
N LEU A 10 31.50 -49.89 -20.02
CA LEU A 10 30.78 -48.62 -20.01
C LEU A 10 29.72 -48.62 -18.89
N THR A 11 30.02 -47.97 -17.78
CA THR A 11 29.02 -47.67 -16.73
C THR A 11 28.24 -46.42 -17.15
N SER A 12 27.03 -46.63 -17.62
CA SER A 12 26.04 -45.54 -17.84
C SER A 12 25.56 -45.02 -16.48
N PHE A 13 26.06 -43.83 -16.08
CA PHE A 13 25.45 -43.06 -15.01
C PHE A 13 24.11 -42.52 -15.49
N ALA A 14 23.02 -43.18 -15.16
CA ALA A 14 21.67 -42.65 -15.25
C ALA A 14 21.51 -41.64 -14.12
N CYS A 15 21.53 -40.35 -14.45
CA CYS A 15 21.08 -39.29 -13.55
C CYS A 15 19.59 -39.49 -13.30
N LYS A 16 19.25 -40.10 -12.15
CA LYS A 16 17.86 -40.05 -11.66
C LYS A 16 17.58 -38.60 -11.29
N GLN A 17 16.76 -37.91 -12.10
CA GLN A 17 16.05 -36.73 -11.63
C GLN A 17 15.25 -37.13 -10.39
N GLN A 18 15.69 -36.65 -9.23
CA GLN A 18 14.85 -36.71 -8.03
C GLN A 18 13.62 -35.83 -8.34
N ALA A 19 12.47 -36.46 -8.48
CA ALA A 19 11.20 -35.75 -8.47
C ALA A 19 11.14 -34.99 -7.14
N GLU A 20 11.07 -33.67 -7.19
CA GLU A 20 10.80 -32.86 -6.00
C GLU A 20 9.52 -33.37 -5.35
N ALA A 21 9.61 -33.68 -4.06
CA ALA A 21 8.44 -34.06 -3.29
C ALA A 21 7.41 -32.91 -3.38
N PRO A 22 6.12 -33.21 -3.58
CA PRO A 22 5.11 -32.17 -3.63
C PRO A 22 5.19 -31.35 -2.33
N MET A 23 5.31 -30.04 -2.45
CA MET A 23 5.29 -29.14 -1.30
C MET A 23 4.04 -29.42 -0.48
N GLU A 24 4.23 -29.81 0.76
CA GLU A 24 3.13 -30.08 1.70
C GLU A 24 2.32 -28.78 1.84
N LYS A 25 1.01 -28.88 1.59
CA LYS A 25 0.12 -27.73 1.69
C LYS A 25 0.18 -27.20 3.11
N ALA A 26 0.51 -25.93 3.29
CA ALA A 26 0.59 -25.33 4.61
C ALA A 26 -0.70 -25.61 5.42
N PRO A 27 -0.59 -25.97 6.72
CA PRO A 27 -1.75 -26.21 7.55
C PRO A 27 -2.63 -24.95 7.64
N ALA A 28 -3.93 -25.15 7.85
CA ALA A 28 -4.86 -24.05 8.07
C ALA A 28 -4.42 -23.24 9.30
N LEU A 29 -4.51 -21.91 9.19
CA LEU A 29 -4.19 -21.01 10.30
C LEU A 29 -5.16 -21.27 11.47
N GLN A 30 -4.60 -21.44 12.67
CA GLN A 30 -5.39 -21.41 13.90
C GLN A 30 -5.53 -19.94 14.34
N VAL A 31 -6.75 -19.53 14.65
CA VAL A 31 -7.08 -18.16 15.03
C VAL A 31 -7.39 -18.11 16.51
N ALA A 32 -6.84 -17.12 17.21
CA ALA A 32 -7.14 -16.90 18.62
C ALA A 32 -8.60 -16.46 18.82
N ASP A 33 -9.23 -16.99 19.84
CA ASP A 33 -10.57 -16.60 20.23
C ASP A 33 -10.60 -15.17 20.78
N GLY A 34 -11.72 -14.46 20.55
CA GLY A 34 -11.99 -13.16 21.17
C GLY A 34 -11.30 -11.95 20.51
N PHE A 35 -10.52 -12.11 19.43
CA PHE A 35 -9.98 -10.97 18.70
C PHE A 35 -11.09 -10.12 18.08
N GLN A 36 -11.05 -8.82 18.36
CA GLN A 36 -11.94 -7.83 17.73
C GLN A 36 -11.13 -6.85 16.88
N PRO A 37 -11.52 -6.63 15.61
CA PRO A 37 -10.84 -5.67 14.75
C PRO A 37 -11.09 -4.23 15.22
N ALA A 38 -10.18 -3.32 14.86
CA ALA A 38 -10.37 -1.88 15.06
C ALA A 38 -11.64 -1.41 14.32
N ARG A 39 -12.40 -0.51 14.96
CA ARG A 39 -13.68 -0.01 14.45
C ARG A 39 -13.81 1.50 14.64
N PHE A 40 -14.69 2.10 13.86
CA PHE A 40 -15.06 3.48 14.06
C PHE A 40 -16.00 3.60 15.28
N THR A 41 -15.89 4.72 15.98
CA THR A 41 -16.72 5.02 17.15
C THR A 41 -18.10 5.58 16.75
N THR A 42 -18.18 6.16 15.54
CA THR A 42 -19.42 6.71 14.96
C THR A 42 -19.58 6.21 13.53
N ASP A 43 -20.81 6.12 13.05
CA ASP A 43 -21.14 5.67 11.69
C ASP A 43 -21.56 6.84 10.77
N GLU A 44 -21.20 8.08 11.16
CA GLU A 44 -21.62 9.30 10.46
C GLU A 44 -20.73 9.69 9.30
N ARG A 45 -19.58 9.03 9.10
CA ARG A 45 -18.55 9.40 8.11
C ARG A 45 -19.07 9.50 6.69
N THR A 46 -19.95 8.59 6.27
CA THR A 46 -20.57 8.64 4.94
C THR A 46 -21.37 9.93 4.75
N ALA A 47 -22.19 10.31 5.73
CA ALA A 47 -22.97 11.54 5.69
C ALA A 47 -22.08 12.79 5.77
N GLN A 48 -21.05 12.77 6.60
CA GLN A 48 -20.07 13.84 6.72
C GLN A 48 -19.35 14.06 5.39
N ILE A 49 -18.82 13.00 4.75
CA ILE A 49 -18.18 13.08 3.44
C ILE A 49 -19.19 13.58 2.38
N ALA A 50 -20.39 13.05 2.33
CA ALA A 50 -21.40 13.54 1.37
C ALA A 50 -21.68 15.04 1.52
N SER A 51 -21.64 15.57 2.74
CA SER A 51 -21.93 16.99 3.02
C SER A 51 -20.91 17.98 2.42
N ILE A 52 -19.67 17.55 2.20
CA ILE A 52 -18.63 18.41 1.58
C ILE A 52 -18.67 18.40 0.05
N GLY A 53 -19.55 17.59 -0.57
CA GLY A 53 -19.64 17.48 -2.04
C GLY A 53 -19.66 18.82 -2.77
N PRO A 54 -20.52 19.80 -2.40
CA PRO A 54 -20.54 21.12 -3.05
C PRO A 54 -19.21 21.89 -2.93
N LYS A 55 -18.57 21.88 -1.75
CA LYS A 55 -17.28 22.55 -1.55
C LYS A 55 -16.16 21.86 -2.35
N LEU A 56 -16.15 20.53 -2.34
CA LEU A 56 -15.18 19.75 -3.12
C LEU A 56 -15.33 20.03 -4.62
N HIS A 57 -16.56 20.19 -5.11
CA HIS A 57 -16.82 20.56 -6.49
C HIS A 57 -16.20 21.93 -6.82
N GLU A 58 -16.39 22.94 -5.98
CA GLU A 58 -15.81 24.28 -6.14
C GLU A 58 -14.27 24.24 -6.13
N VAL A 59 -13.67 23.41 -5.27
CA VAL A 59 -12.22 23.19 -5.22
C VAL A 59 -11.72 22.66 -6.56
N PHE A 60 -12.34 21.61 -7.10
CA PHE A 60 -11.93 21.04 -8.39
C PHE A 60 -12.23 21.98 -9.57
N GLU A 61 -13.33 22.73 -9.56
CA GLU A 61 -13.65 23.72 -10.59
C GLU A 61 -12.59 24.83 -10.63
N THR A 62 -12.22 25.36 -9.47
CA THR A 62 -11.17 26.38 -9.35
C THR A 62 -9.83 25.84 -9.82
N TYR A 63 -9.45 24.65 -9.38
CA TYR A 63 -8.22 24.00 -9.79
C TYR A 63 -8.17 23.74 -11.31
N ALA A 64 -9.26 23.22 -11.89
CA ALA A 64 -9.35 22.99 -13.34
C ALA A 64 -9.17 24.27 -14.14
N ARG A 65 -9.80 25.38 -13.69
CA ARG A 65 -9.67 26.70 -14.32
C ARG A 65 -8.24 27.23 -14.24
N GLU A 66 -7.59 27.13 -13.06
CA GLU A 66 -6.22 27.64 -12.85
C GLU A 66 -5.17 26.87 -13.64
N LYS A 67 -5.39 25.58 -13.85
CA LYS A 67 -4.49 24.69 -14.58
C LYS A 67 -4.87 24.48 -16.04
N ASN A 68 -5.89 25.20 -16.54
CA ASN A 68 -6.42 25.04 -17.91
C ASN A 68 -6.77 23.56 -18.25
N ILE A 69 -7.39 22.84 -17.32
CA ILE A 69 -7.78 21.45 -17.52
C ILE A 69 -9.11 21.40 -18.25
N PRO A 70 -9.17 20.84 -19.49
CA PRO A 70 -10.41 20.77 -20.26
C PRO A 70 -11.48 19.88 -19.63
N GLY A 71 -11.06 18.74 -19.08
CA GLY A 71 -11.95 17.77 -18.45
C GLY A 71 -11.30 17.11 -17.24
N ILE A 72 -12.06 16.98 -16.16
CA ILE A 72 -11.66 16.33 -14.93
C ILE A 72 -12.83 15.50 -14.41
N ALA A 73 -12.52 14.30 -13.87
CA ALA A 73 -13.46 13.50 -13.12
C ALA A 73 -12.82 13.11 -11.77
N TYR A 74 -13.62 13.05 -10.71
CA TYR A 74 -13.13 12.72 -9.38
C TYR A 74 -14.19 11.98 -8.56
N GLY A 75 -13.75 11.28 -7.50
CA GLY A 75 -14.63 10.56 -6.61
C GLY A 75 -14.03 10.32 -5.23
N ILE A 76 -14.91 10.08 -4.25
CA ILE A 76 -14.56 9.66 -2.88
C ILE A 76 -15.29 8.38 -2.52
N VAL A 77 -14.51 7.39 -2.08
CA VAL A 77 -14.98 6.12 -1.54
C VAL A 77 -14.93 6.17 -0.01
N VAL A 78 -15.97 5.69 0.65
CA VAL A 78 -16.04 5.49 2.10
C VAL A 78 -16.47 4.04 2.36
N ASP A 79 -15.65 3.27 3.06
CA ASP A 79 -15.93 1.87 3.42
C ASP A 79 -16.45 1.00 2.26
N GLY A 80 -15.86 1.18 1.07
CA GLY A 80 -16.22 0.42 -0.13
C GLY A 80 -17.38 0.98 -0.94
N GLN A 81 -17.95 2.13 -0.58
CA GLN A 81 -19.01 2.81 -1.31
C GLN A 81 -18.51 4.10 -1.95
N LEU A 82 -18.79 4.30 -3.22
CA LEU A 82 -18.58 5.58 -3.91
C LEU A 82 -19.63 6.58 -3.43
N VAL A 83 -19.22 7.53 -2.59
CA VAL A 83 -20.12 8.49 -1.89
C VAL A 83 -20.21 9.82 -2.62
N ILE A 84 -19.11 10.26 -3.19
CA ILE A 84 -19.05 11.42 -4.07
C ILE A 84 -18.46 10.97 -5.39
N ASP A 85 -19.13 11.31 -6.48
CA ASP A 85 -18.63 11.20 -7.84
C ASP A 85 -19.09 12.40 -8.64
N SER A 86 -18.16 12.98 -9.40
CA SER A 86 -18.47 14.16 -10.22
C SER A 86 -17.46 14.31 -11.35
N ALA A 87 -17.85 15.11 -12.35
CA ALA A 87 -16.98 15.48 -13.45
C ALA A 87 -17.26 16.93 -13.90
N LEU A 88 -16.25 17.56 -14.50
CA LEU A 88 -16.26 18.95 -14.95
C LEU A 88 -15.68 19.04 -16.35
N GLY A 89 -16.17 20.02 -17.13
CA GLY A 89 -15.64 20.32 -18.45
C GLY A 89 -15.92 19.26 -19.51
N TYR A 90 -14.96 18.99 -20.39
CA TYR A 90 -15.16 18.19 -21.61
C TYR A 90 -14.15 17.04 -21.72
N SER A 91 -14.63 15.86 -22.04
CA SER A 91 -13.81 14.73 -22.48
C SER A 91 -13.27 14.94 -23.91
N ASN A 92 -13.96 15.71 -24.72
CA ASN A 92 -13.56 16.09 -26.08
C ASN A 92 -13.96 17.55 -26.34
N LEU A 93 -12.99 18.45 -26.48
CA LEU A 93 -13.22 19.89 -26.73
C LEU A 93 -13.80 20.15 -28.12
N GLU A 94 -13.29 19.49 -29.14
CA GLU A 94 -13.71 19.72 -30.53
C GLU A 94 -15.18 19.36 -30.74
N LYS A 95 -15.59 18.20 -30.20
CA LYS A 95 -16.97 17.69 -30.28
C LYS A 95 -17.86 18.14 -29.14
N GLN A 96 -17.33 18.93 -28.21
CA GLN A 96 -18.04 19.38 -27.00
C GLN A 96 -18.72 18.26 -26.22
N ILE A 97 -18.06 17.08 -26.16
CA ILE A 97 -18.54 15.95 -25.34
C ILE A 97 -18.21 16.23 -23.88
N PRO A 98 -19.20 16.31 -22.98
CA PRO A 98 -18.94 16.60 -21.57
C PRO A 98 -18.20 15.44 -20.90
N ALA A 99 -17.29 15.75 -19.98
CA ALA A 99 -16.70 14.76 -19.10
C ALA A 99 -17.78 14.22 -18.13
N ARG A 100 -17.70 12.93 -17.84
CA ARG A 100 -18.61 12.19 -16.94
C ARG A 100 -17.79 11.29 -16.01
N THR A 101 -18.39 10.81 -14.94
CA THR A 101 -17.79 9.80 -14.04
C THR A 101 -17.52 8.46 -14.74
N THR A 102 -18.25 8.21 -15.83
CA THR A 102 -18.07 7.06 -16.74
C THR A 102 -17.10 7.32 -17.90
N SER A 103 -16.56 8.53 -18.04
CA SER A 103 -15.56 8.84 -19.08
C SER A 103 -14.25 8.08 -18.83
N GLN A 104 -13.65 7.58 -19.90
CA GLN A 104 -12.50 6.67 -19.87
C GLN A 104 -11.20 7.46 -20.03
N PHE A 105 -10.50 7.67 -18.90
CA PHE A 105 -9.21 8.34 -18.84
C PHE A 105 -8.07 7.35 -18.81
N ARG A 106 -6.97 7.63 -19.50
CA ARG A 106 -5.73 6.88 -19.27
C ARG A 106 -5.16 7.25 -17.91
N ILE A 107 -4.96 6.25 -17.05
CA ILE A 107 -4.52 6.46 -15.66
C ILE A 107 -3.00 6.39 -15.49
N ALA A 108 -2.27 6.19 -16.58
CA ALA A 108 -0.82 6.21 -16.60
C ALA A 108 -0.19 5.31 -15.51
N SER A 109 0.81 5.80 -14.79
CA SER A 109 1.58 5.04 -13.80
C SER A 109 0.76 4.43 -12.65
N MET A 110 -0.51 4.81 -12.47
CA MET A 110 -1.38 4.10 -11.53
C MET A 110 -1.59 2.63 -11.95
N THR A 111 -1.39 2.30 -13.24
CA THR A 111 -1.36 0.92 -13.78
C THR A 111 -0.36 0.02 -13.04
N LYS A 112 0.76 0.59 -12.56
CA LYS A 112 1.81 -0.18 -11.88
C LYS A 112 1.29 -1.00 -10.70
N SER A 113 0.32 -0.48 -9.96
CA SER A 113 -0.26 -1.21 -8.84
C SER A 113 -1.07 -2.43 -9.28
N PHE A 114 -1.68 -2.42 -10.47
CA PHE A 114 -2.34 -3.58 -11.06
C PHE A 114 -1.33 -4.64 -11.52
N THR A 115 -0.26 -4.22 -12.17
CA THR A 115 0.86 -5.11 -12.54
C THR A 115 1.48 -5.75 -11.31
N ALA A 116 1.71 -4.96 -10.25
CA ALA A 116 2.20 -5.48 -8.97
C ALA A 116 1.22 -6.48 -8.34
N MET A 117 -0.10 -6.21 -8.40
CA MET A 117 -1.12 -7.15 -7.91
C MET A 117 -1.13 -8.44 -8.73
N GLY A 118 -0.95 -8.37 -10.05
CA GLY A 118 -0.78 -9.54 -10.92
C GLY A 118 0.41 -10.42 -10.52
N ILE A 119 1.56 -9.80 -10.25
CA ILE A 119 2.75 -10.50 -9.70
C ILE A 119 2.43 -11.12 -8.34
N MET A 120 1.79 -10.38 -7.44
CA MET A 120 1.46 -10.88 -6.11
C MET A 120 0.44 -12.01 -6.13
N LYS A 121 -0.46 -12.03 -7.12
CA LYS A 121 -1.35 -13.18 -7.36
C LYS A 121 -0.53 -14.42 -7.76
N LEU A 122 0.44 -14.28 -8.65
CA LEU A 122 1.34 -15.37 -9.03
C LEU A 122 2.19 -15.87 -7.84
N VAL A 123 2.58 -14.97 -6.93
CA VAL A 123 3.26 -15.36 -5.67
C VAL A 123 2.32 -16.17 -4.77
N GLU A 124 1.07 -15.76 -4.61
CA GLU A 124 0.08 -16.51 -3.81
C GLU A 124 -0.22 -17.89 -4.39
N ASP A 125 -0.22 -17.99 -5.72
CA ASP A 125 -0.45 -19.24 -6.44
C ASP A 125 0.80 -20.16 -6.43
N GLY A 126 1.93 -19.68 -5.89
CA GLY A 126 3.20 -20.42 -5.84
C GLY A 126 3.91 -20.54 -7.20
N ALA A 127 3.54 -19.71 -8.18
CA ALA A 127 4.11 -19.73 -9.51
C ALA A 127 5.48 -19.02 -9.60
N LEU A 128 5.77 -18.12 -8.65
CA LEU A 128 7.07 -17.47 -8.50
C LEU A 128 7.30 -17.04 -7.04
N SER A 129 8.58 -16.76 -6.71
CA SER A 129 8.98 -16.15 -5.43
C SER A 129 9.47 -14.72 -5.65
N LEU A 130 9.21 -13.83 -4.71
CA LEU A 130 9.74 -12.45 -4.74
C LEU A 130 11.27 -12.40 -4.80
N HIS A 131 11.93 -13.42 -4.27
CA HIS A 131 13.40 -13.52 -4.25
C HIS A 131 13.99 -14.22 -5.46
N ASP A 132 13.14 -14.71 -6.39
CA ASP A 132 13.64 -15.31 -7.63
C ASP A 132 14.41 -14.27 -8.44
N PRO A 133 15.62 -14.60 -8.93
CA PRO A 133 16.31 -13.76 -9.89
C PRO A 133 15.50 -13.57 -11.16
N ALA A 134 15.32 -12.32 -11.59
CA ALA A 134 14.50 -11.98 -12.76
C ALA A 134 14.97 -12.67 -14.05
N TYR A 135 16.26 -12.99 -14.18
CA TYR A 135 16.81 -13.71 -15.33
C TYR A 135 16.25 -15.13 -15.51
N LEU A 136 15.61 -15.72 -14.51
CA LEU A 136 14.93 -17.02 -14.66
C LEU A 136 13.75 -16.92 -15.61
N TYR A 137 13.12 -15.77 -15.67
CA TYR A 137 11.93 -15.48 -16.48
C TYR A 137 12.26 -14.64 -17.72
N VAL A 138 13.25 -13.76 -17.63
CA VAL A 138 13.77 -12.88 -18.69
C VAL A 138 15.26 -13.19 -18.89
N PRO A 139 15.60 -14.22 -19.68
CA PRO A 139 16.99 -14.71 -19.81
C PRO A 139 17.99 -13.65 -20.28
N GLU A 140 17.53 -12.60 -20.95
CA GLU A 140 18.32 -11.46 -21.40
C GLU A 140 18.98 -10.71 -20.23
N MET A 141 18.44 -10.84 -19.03
CA MET A 141 19.00 -10.24 -17.81
C MET A 141 20.16 -11.04 -17.17
N ARG A 142 20.48 -12.23 -17.69
CA ARG A 142 21.49 -13.11 -17.09
C ARG A 142 22.89 -12.50 -17.09
N ASP A 143 23.26 -11.87 -18.19
CA ASP A 143 24.60 -11.36 -18.46
C ASP A 143 24.72 -9.84 -18.32
N ILE A 144 23.74 -9.22 -17.63
CA ILE A 144 23.76 -7.78 -17.33
C ILE A 144 25.00 -7.44 -16.49
N ARG A 145 25.66 -6.33 -16.86
CA ARG A 145 26.83 -5.81 -16.15
C ARG A 145 26.40 -4.80 -15.10
N TYR A 146 26.57 -5.18 -13.84
CA TYR A 146 26.28 -4.29 -12.71
C TYR A 146 27.44 -3.30 -12.45
N LEU A 147 27.17 -2.25 -11.68
CA LEU A 147 28.16 -1.21 -11.33
C LEU A 147 29.27 -1.72 -10.44
N THR A 148 29.01 -2.74 -9.61
CA THR A 148 29.97 -3.27 -8.64
C THR A 148 29.99 -4.80 -8.67
N SER A 149 31.10 -5.40 -8.25
CA SER A 149 31.27 -6.86 -8.23
C SER A 149 30.57 -7.55 -7.04
N ASP A 150 30.14 -6.80 -6.04
CA ASP A 150 29.38 -7.26 -4.88
C ASP A 150 27.86 -7.07 -5.05
N ALA A 151 27.42 -6.59 -6.22
CA ALA A 151 26.00 -6.47 -6.53
C ALA A 151 25.31 -7.84 -6.54
N THR A 152 24.07 -7.90 -6.06
CA THR A 152 23.19 -9.06 -6.21
C THR A 152 22.52 -9.06 -7.57
N HIS A 153 22.09 -10.23 -8.06
CA HIS A 153 21.19 -10.25 -9.22
C HIS A 153 19.87 -9.57 -8.89
N ILE A 154 19.35 -8.81 -9.85
CA ILE A 154 17.99 -8.24 -9.75
C ILE A 154 16.99 -9.37 -9.56
N ASN A 155 16.16 -9.27 -8.51
CA ASN A 155 15.07 -10.18 -8.23
C ASN A 155 13.70 -9.51 -8.46
N ILE A 156 12.62 -10.27 -8.31
CA ILE A 156 11.24 -9.77 -8.52
C ILE A 156 10.91 -8.62 -7.56
N GLU A 157 11.33 -8.72 -6.28
CA GLU A 157 11.09 -7.68 -5.29
C GLU A 157 11.80 -6.37 -5.64
N ASN A 158 13.02 -6.42 -6.19
CA ASN A 158 13.73 -5.23 -6.66
C ASN A 158 12.94 -4.48 -7.75
N LEU A 159 12.32 -5.20 -8.68
CA LEU A 159 11.50 -4.61 -9.73
C LEU A 159 10.23 -3.97 -9.15
N LEU A 160 9.53 -4.66 -8.26
CA LEU A 160 8.30 -4.18 -7.61
C LEU A 160 8.54 -2.93 -6.75
N THR A 161 9.68 -2.87 -6.06
CA THR A 161 10.04 -1.80 -5.12
C THR A 161 10.88 -0.68 -5.73
N MET A 162 11.15 -0.76 -7.04
CA MET A 162 11.99 0.20 -7.77
C MET A 162 13.41 0.32 -7.18
N THR A 163 13.98 -0.81 -6.77
CA THR A 163 15.33 -0.91 -6.22
C THR A 163 16.25 -1.76 -7.08
N ALA A 164 15.86 -1.99 -8.34
CA ALA A 164 16.68 -2.73 -9.30
C ALA A 164 17.92 -1.98 -9.76
N GLY A 165 18.00 -0.68 -9.49
CA GLY A 165 19.12 0.19 -9.85
C GLY A 165 19.04 0.79 -11.25
N PHE A 166 17.95 0.58 -11.99
CA PHE A 166 17.69 1.30 -13.23
C PHE A 166 17.55 2.80 -12.95
N PRO A 167 17.97 3.67 -13.89
CA PRO A 167 17.82 5.11 -13.73
C PRO A 167 16.35 5.52 -13.74
N GLU A 168 16.06 6.69 -13.19
CA GLU A 168 14.79 7.38 -13.38
C GLU A 168 14.58 7.62 -14.89
N ASP A 169 13.48 7.08 -15.42
CA ASP A 169 13.23 7.03 -16.86
C ASP A 169 11.86 7.59 -17.27
N ASN A 170 11.21 8.41 -16.42
CA ASN A 170 9.86 8.93 -16.70
C ASN A 170 9.74 9.59 -18.08
N PRO A 171 10.50 10.62 -18.44
CA PRO A 171 10.27 11.27 -19.73
C PRO A 171 10.59 10.37 -20.94
N TRP A 172 11.49 9.40 -20.76
CA TRP A 172 11.84 8.47 -21.83
C TRP A 172 10.86 7.29 -21.88
N GLY A 173 10.62 6.62 -20.76
CA GLY A 173 9.74 5.45 -20.67
C GLY A 173 8.29 5.75 -21.05
N ASP A 174 7.80 6.94 -20.70
CA ASP A 174 6.45 7.41 -21.07
C ASP A 174 6.22 7.48 -22.59
N ARG A 175 7.29 7.57 -23.38
CA ARG A 175 7.25 7.58 -24.84
C ARG A 175 7.44 6.21 -25.48
N GLN A 176 7.67 5.19 -24.66
CA GLN A 176 7.89 3.81 -25.11
C GLN A 176 6.64 2.92 -24.89
N LEU A 177 5.48 3.52 -24.60
CA LEU A 177 4.28 2.78 -24.19
C LEU A 177 3.91 1.67 -25.21
N ASP A 178 3.96 2.00 -26.50
CA ASP A 178 3.58 1.17 -27.64
C ASP A 178 4.74 0.30 -28.21
N GLU A 179 5.88 0.27 -27.53
CA GLU A 179 7.02 -0.54 -27.98
C GLU A 179 6.78 -2.04 -27.80
N THR A 180 7.48 -2.82 -28.59
CA THR A 180 7.36 -4.28 -28.63
C THR A 180 8.19 -4.95 -27.54
N ASP A 181 7.80 -6.18 -27.15
CA ASP A 181 8.61 -7.05 -26.26
C ASP A 181 10.04 -7.24 -26.78
N GLN A 182 10.21 -7.28 -28.10
CA GLN A 182 11.53 -7.46 -28.71
C GLN A 182 12.44 -6.25 -28.45
N MET A 183 11.90 -5.02 -28.50
CA MET A 183 12.66 -3.80 -28.19
C MET A 183 13.20 -3.84 -26.75
N LEU A 184 12.33 -4.18 -25.77
CA LEU A 184 12.75 -4.30 -24.38
C LEU A 184 13.81 -5.38 -24.17
N ARG A 185 13.64 -6.55 -24.81
CA ARG A 185 14.62 -7.64 -24.79
C ARG A 185 15.95 -7.22 -25.39
N ASP A 186 15.95 -6.45 -26.47
CA ASP A 186 17.17 -5.97 -27.12
C ASP A 186 17.86 -4.87 -26.27
N LEU A 187 17.08 -4.01 -25.60
CA LEU A 187 17.61 -3.09 -24.59
C LEU A 187 18.36 -3.83 -23.46
N LEU A 188 17.75 -4.89 -22.92
CA LEU A 188 18.37 -5.70 -21.86
C LEU A 188 19.63 -6.43 -22.33
N LYS A 189 19.63 -6.99 -23.55
CA LYS A 189 20.83 -7.61 -24.16
C LYS A 189 21.97 -6.60 -24.40
N ALA A 190 21.60 -5.37 -24.73
CA ALA A 190 22.58 -4.30 -24.95
C ALA A 190 23.26 -3.78 -23.68
N ASN A 191 22.92 -4.33 -22.52
CA ASN A 191 23.36 -3.89 -21.19
C ASN A 191 22.86 -2.47 -20.87
N PRO A 192 21.68 -2.34 -20.28
CA PRO A 192 21.12 -1.05 -19.86
C PRO A 192 22.03 -0.36 -18.84
N SER A 193 21.96 0.95 -18.79
CA SER A 193 22.68 1.74 -17.78
C SER A 193 22.03 1.57 -16.41
N PHE A 194 22.85 1.67 -15.37
CA PHE A 194 22.43 1.67 -13.98
C PHE A 194 22.86 2.96 -13.30
N SER A 195 22.01 3.52 -12.45
CA SER A 195 22.36 4.64 -11.56
C SER A 195 22.82 4.14 -10.20
N ASN A 196 22.34 2.98 -9.76
CA ASN A 196 22.67 2.36 -8.47
C ASN A 196 22.91 0.84 -8.61
N PRO A 197 23.65 0.20 -7.69
CA PRO A 197 23.58 -1.24 -7.54
C PRO A 197 22.18 -1.68 -7.09
N PRO A 198 21.71 -2.89 -7.45
CA PRO A 198 20.44 -3.43 -6.94
C PRO A 198 20.41 -3.43 -5.41
N SER A 199 19.24 -3.15 -4.83
CA SER A 199 18.99 -3.09 -3.38
C SER A 199 19.73 -1.97 -2.63
N PHE A 200 20.38 -1.03 -3.32
CA PHE A 200 21.11 0.06 -2.69
C PHE A 200 20.22 1.29 -2.41
N ALA A 201 19.39 1.67 -3.37
CA ALA A 201 18.53 2.85 -3.27
C ALA A 201 17.23 2.67 -4.07
N PHE A 202 16.22 3.41 -3.68
CA PHE A 202 15.01 3.60 -4.50
C PHE A 202 15.32 4.56 -5.65
N GLU A 203 14.94 4.17 -6.88
CA GLU A 203 14.92 5.03 -8.04
C GLU A 203 13.80 4.62 -8.99
N TYR A 204 12.90 5.56 -9.28
CA TYR A 204 11.69 5.29 -10.04
C TYR A 204 12.00 4.79 -11.46
N SER A 205 11.46 3.64 -11.84
CA SER A 205 11.74 3.04 -13.16
C SER A 205 10.50 2.43 -13.81
N ASN A 206 10.15 2.94 -14.99
CA ASN A 206 9.14 2.39 -15.88
C ASN A 206 9.63 1.07 -16.49
N THR A 207 10.91 1.01 -16.87
CA THR A 207 11.56 -0.20 -17.41
C THR A 207 11.42 -1.39 -16.46
N GLY A 208 11.57 -1.18 -15.14
CA GLY A 208 11.35 -2.24 -14.15
C GLY A 208 9.95 -2.85 -14.22
N TYR A 209 8.93 -2.04 -14.41
CA TYR A 209 7.54 -2.51 -14.54
C TYR A 209 7.21 -3.12 -15.90
N ALA A 210 7.82 -2.65 -16.98
CA ALA A 210 7.75 -3.32 -18.27
C ALA A 210 8.32 -4.76 -18.20
N ILE A 211 9.44 -4.94 -17.47
CA ILE A 211 10.01 -6.26 -17.20
C ILE A 211 9.04 -7.14 -16.40
N LEU A 212 8.32 -6.61 -15.42
CA LEU A 212 7.29 -7.37 -14.69
C LEU A 212 6.16 -7.84 -15.62
N GLY A 213 5.76 -7.03 -16.60
CA GLY A 213 4.83 -7.43 -17.66
C GLY A 213 5.34 -8.65 -18.46
N LEU A 214 6.62 -8.62 -18.90
CA LEU A 214 7.25 -9.77 -19.56
C LEU A 214 7.28 -11.02 -18.65
N ILE A 215 7.49 -10.86 -17.36
CA ILE A 215 7.51 -11.96 -16.39
C ILE A 215 6.13 -12.59 -16.26
N ILE A 216 5.07 -11.79 -16.15
CA ILE A 216 3.67 -12.29 -16.14
C ILE A 216 3.41 -13.10 -17.41
N THR A 217 3.70 -12.54 -18.58
CA THR A 217 3.51 -13.21 -19.88
C THR A 217 4.31 -14.51 -19.95
N LYS A 218 5.56 -14.53 -19.46
CA LYS A 218 6.41 -15.72 -19.47
C LYS A 218 5.87 -16.85 -18.60
N ILE A 219 5.38 -16.54 -17.41
CA ILE A 219 4.90 -17.55 -16.45
C ILE A 219 3.55 -18.10 -16.88
N THR A 220 2.65 -17.23 -17.33
CA THR A 220 1.27 -17.59 -17.63
C THR A 220 1.06 -18.13 -19.05
N GLY A 221 1.97 -17.81 -19.96
CA GLY A 221 1.85 -18.13 -21.39
C GLY A 221 0.79 -17.30 -22.12
N MET A 222 0.23 -16.26 -21.47
CA MET A 222 -0.70 -15.31 -22.09
C MET A 222 -0.18 -13.87 -21.94
N PRO A 223 -0.58 -12.92 -22.79
CA PRO A 223 -0.24 -11.50 -22.61
C PRO A 223 -0.58 -11.03 -21.20
N TYR A 224 0.27 -10.15 -20.60
CA TYR A 224 0.02 -9.66 -19.24
C TYR A 224 -1.32 -8.92 -19.13
N GLN A 225 -1.78 -8.27 -20.21
CA GLN A 225 -3.08 -7.63 -20.31
C GLN A 225 -4.21 -8.63 -20.03
N GLU A 226 -4.24 -9.72 -20.79
CA GLU A 226 -5.24 -10.79 -20.63
C GLU A 226 -5.20 -11.42 -19.22
N TYR A 227 -3.98 -11.55 -18.67
CA TYR A 227 -3.84 -12.07 -17.31
C TYR A 227 -4.44 -11.13 -16.27
N ILE A 228 -4.16 -9.82 -16.37
CA ILE A 228 -4.70 -8.79 -15.46
C ILE A 228 -6.22 -8.69 -15.64
N ASP A 229 -6.71 -8.66 -16.86
CA ASP A 229 -8.15 -8.62 -17.16
C ASP A 229 -8.89 -9.77 -16.48
N LYS A 230 -8.41 -10.98 -16.68
CA LYS A 230 -9.06 -12.19 -16.17
C LYS A 230 -8.95 -12.36 -14.66
N ASN A 231 -7.77 -12.07 -14.08
CA ASN A 231 -7.46 -12.45 -12.71
C ASN A 231 -7.53 -11.26 -11.73
N ILE A 232 -7.61 -10.03 -12.21
CA ILE A 232 -7.68 -8.82 -11.39
C ILE A 232 -8.96 -8.02 -11.71
N LEU A 233 -9.10 -7.55 -12.96
CA LEU A 233 -10.21 -6.66 -13.33
C LEU A 233 -11.57 -7.37 -13.23
N ALA A 234 -11.69 -8.57 -13.76
CA ALA A 234 -12.93 -9.36 -13.71
C ALA A 234 -13.31 -9.71 -12.25
N GLU A 235 -12.34 -10.10 -11.41
CA GLU A 235 -12.57 -10.40 -10.00
C GLU A 235 -13.04 -9.16 -9.20
N LEU A 236 -12.63 -7.97 -9.63
CA LEU A 236 -13.05 -6.69 -9.07
C LEU A 236 -14.30 -6.11 -9.75
N GLN A 237 -14.84 -6.80 -10.77
CA GLN A 237 -15.97 -6.33 -11.58
C GLN A 237 -15.69 -4.99 -12.28
N MET A 238 -14.44 -4.73 -12.66
CA MET A 238 -14.01 -3.57 -13.43
C MET A 238 -14.21 -3.82 -14.93
N GLU A 239 -15.47 -3.91 -15.34
CA GLU A 239 -15.86 -4.31 -16.70
C GLU A 239 -15.67 -3.21 -17.74
N ASP A 240 -15.53 -1.98 -17.29
CA ASP A 240 -15.33 -0.77 -18.09
C ASP A 240 -13.88 -0.24 -17.96
N THR A 241 -12.91 -1.15 -17.97
CA THR A 241 -11.48 -0.83 -17.91
C THR A 241 -10.77 -1.50 -19.09
N TYR A 242 -9.94 -0.75 -19.83
CA TYR A 242 -9.42 -1.11 -21.14
C TYR A 242 -7.92 -0.86 -21.25
N TRP A 243 -7.28 -1.45 -22.24
CA TRP A 243 -5.89 -1.19 -22.62
C TRP A 243 -5.79 -0.32 -23.88
N GLU A 244 -6.80 -0.42 -24.79
CA GLU A 244 -6.82 0.28 -26.07
C GLU A 244 -8.01 1.23 -26.19
N PHE A 245 -7.79 2.36 -26.85
CA PHE A 245 -8.82 3.39 -27.07
C PHE A 245 -9.89 2.95 -28.07
N GLU A 246 -9.54 2.06 -28.99
CA GLU A 246 -10.44 1.55 -30.03
C GLU A 246 -11.60 0.76 -29.44
N ASP A 247 -11.40 0.15 -28.27
CA ASP A 247 -12.42 -0.64 -27.58
C ASP A 247 -13.46 0.23 -26.85
N ILE A 248 -13.23 1.56 -26.82
CA ILE A 248 -14.05 2.53 -26.07
C ILE A 248 -14.95 3.30 -27.04
N THR A 249 -16.24 3.39 -26.72
CA THR A 249 -17.18 4.20 -27.51
C THR A 249 -16.80 5.68 -27.49
N GLU A 250 -17.14 6.42 -28.56
CA GLU A 250 -16.75 7.82 -28.71
C GLU A 250 -17.25 8.71 -27.56
N GLU A 251 -18.44 8.45 -27.05
CA GLU A 251 -19.08 9.23 -25.98
C GLU A 251 -18.36 9.09 -24.63
N ARG A 252 -17.64 7.98 -24.44
CA ARG A 252 -16.92 7.68 -23.21
C ARG A 252 -15.42 7.90 -23.34
N ARG A 253 -14.89 7.95 -24.56
CA ARG A 253 -13.48 8.13 -24.85
C ARG A 253 -13.03 9.54 -24.53
N VAL A 254 -11.98 9.67 -23.75
CA VAL A 254 -11.39 10.98 -23.40
C VAL A 254 -10.24 11.29 -24.34
N ILE A 255 -10.24 12.51 -24.89
CA ILE A 255 -9.15 13.03 -25.70
C ILE A 255 -8.19 13.80 -24.81
N GLY A 256 -6.90 13.47 -24.93
CA GLY A 256 -5.81 14.11 -24.19
C GLY A 256 -5.30 15.36 -24.89
N TYR A 257 -4.87 16.36 -24.11
CA TYR A 257 -4.43 17.66 -24.61
C TYR A 257 -3.04 18.06 -24.10
N ASN A 258 -2.34 18.87 -24.88
CA ASN A 258 -1.11 19.55 -24.46
C ASN A 258 -1.45 20.81 -23.66
N PRO A 259 -0.67 21.17 -22.60
CA PRO A 259 -1.07 22.23 -21.67
C PRO A 259 -1.05 23.64 -22.28
N ASP A 260 -0.08 23.95 -23.17
CA ASP A 260 0.17 25.31 -23.64
C ASP A 260 -0.85 25.79 -24.66
N SER A 261 -1.37 24.90 -25.52
CA SER A 261 -2.21 25.25 -26.67
C SER A 261 -3.51 24.45 -26.73
N LEU A 262 -3.74 23.53 -25.82
CA LEU A 262 -4.84 22.57 -25.85
C LEU A 262 -4.97 21.84 -27.20
N THR A 263 -3.85 21.67 -27.91
CA THR A 263 -3.79 20.76 -29.06
C THR A 263 -3.89 19.32 -28.61
N VAL A 264 -4.49 18.47 -29.43
CA VAL A 264 -4.61 17.03 -29.14
C VAL A 264 -3.21 16.45 -28.97
N ALA A 265 -2.98 15.79 -27.85
CA ALA A 265 -1.76 15.04 -27.57
C ALA A 265 -1.77 13.71 -28.36
N PRO A 266 -0.61 13.19 -28.77
CA PRO A 266 -0.55 11.87 -29.39
C PRO A 266 -1.14 10.78 -28.48
N MET A 267 -2.01 9.94 -29.03
CA MET A 267 -2.47 8.73 -28.37
C MET A 267 -1.47 7.63 -28.66
N LEU A 268 -0.88 7.08 -27.59
CA LEU A 268 0.02 5.94 -27.68
C LEU A 268 -0.80 4.65 -27.49
N HIS A 269 -0.59 3.66 -28.35
CA HIS A 269 -1.17 2.32 -28.19
C HIS A 269 -0.56 1.60 -26.97
N ASP A 270 -1.16 0.52 -26.56
CA ASP A 270 -0.60 -0.34 -25.54
C ASP A 270 0.44 -1.30 -26.14
N GLY A 271 1.52 -1.52 -25.43
CA GLY A 271 2.63 -2.39 -25.84
C GLY A 271 3.35 -2.94 -24.61
N THR A 272 4.64 -3.24 -24.73
CA THR A 272 5.38 -3.86 -23.62
C THR A 272 5.51 -2.95 -22.39
N TYR A 273 5.54 -1.62 -22.59
CA TYR A 273 5.52 -0.64 -21.49
C TYR A 273 4.11 -0.36 -20.96
N GLY A 274 3.06 -0.92 -21.53
CA GLY A 274 1.71 -0.81 -21.00
C GLY A 274 1.58 -1.32 -19.56
N ALA A 275 2.39 -2.31 -19.16
CA ALA A 275 2.46 -2.79 -17.79
C ALA A 275 2.82 -1.70 -16.76
N MET A 276 3.42 -0.59 -17.19
CA MET A 276 3.74 0.55 -16.33
C MET A 276 2.73 1.70 -16.40
N GLY A 277 1.83 1.72 -17.44
CA GLY A 277 1.02 2.93 -17.68
C GLY A 277 -0.14 2.81 -18.67
N GLY A 278 -0.49 1.61 -19.18
CA GLY A 278 -1.43 1.42 -20.29
C GLY A 278 -2.92 1.48 -19.96
N LEU A 279 -3.33 1.25 -18.71
CA LEU A 279 -4.75 1.16 -18.35
C LEU A 279 -5.53 2.45 -18.58
N ILE A 280 -6.76 2.26 -19.06
CA ILE A 280 -7.77 3.30 -19.30
C ILE A 280 -9.01 2.92 -18.52
N THR A 281 -9.52 3.79 -17.66
CA THR A 281 -10.63 3.48 -16.78
C THR A 281 -11.45 4.71 -16.41
N SER A 282 -12.58 4.50 -15.74
CA SER A 282 -13.47 5.54 -15.23
C SER A 282 -13.36 5.69 -13.70
N ILE A 283 -13.91 6.76 -13.16
CA ILE A 283 -14.04 6.95 -11.70
C ILE A 283 -14.87 5.81 -11.09
N GLU A 284 -15.95 5.40 -11.75
CA GLU A 284 -16.85 4.35 -11.25
C GLU A 284 -16.12 3.00 -11.13
N ASP A 285 -15.38 2.60 -12.18
CA ASP A 285 -14.63 1.34 -12.14
C ASP A 285 -13.43 1.41 -11.18
N PHE A 286 -12.67 2.49 -11.22
CA PHE A 286 -11.52 2.63 -10.34
C PHE A 286 -11.89 2.69 -8.86
N SER A 287 -13.10 3.14 -8.53
CA SER A 287 -13.62 3.13 -7.15
C SER A 287 -13.66 1.72 -6.54
N LYS A 288 -13.90 0.69 -7.36
CA LYS A 288 -13.88 -0.73 -6.96
C LYS A 288 -12.48 -1.17 -6.55
N TYR A 289 -11.46 -0.73 -7.29
CA TYR A 289 -10.05 -0.99 -6.97
C TYR A 289 -9.62 -0.33 -5.66
N VAL A 290 -9.96 0.94 -5.46
CA VAL A 290 -9.70 1.65 -4.21
C VAL A 290 -10.43 1.01 -3.03
N SER A 291 -11.68 0.61 -3.22
CA SER A 291 -12.48 -0.12 -2.23
C SER A 291 -11.83 -1.44 -1.83
N PHE A 292 -11.29 -2.17 -2.81
CA PHE A 292 -10.58 -3.42 -2.57
C PHE A 292 -9.31 -3.19 -1.72
N HIS A 293 -8.51 -2.17 -2.03
CA HIS A 293 -7.34 -1.82 -1.23
C HIS A 293 -7.69 -1.42 0.21
N LEU A 294 -8.77 -0.67 0.41
CA LEU A 294 -9.29 -0.32 1.73
C LEU A 294 -9.78 -1.54 2.51
N SER A 295 -10.33 -2.54 1.81
CA SER A 295 -10.81 -3.77 2.41
C SER A 295 -9.73 -4.57 3.16
N ALA A 296 -8.45 -4.30 2.90
CA ALA A 296 -7.33 -4.90 3.63
C ALA A 296 -7.32 -4.55 5.12
N TRP A 297 -8.00 -3.48 5.51
CA TRP A 297 -7.98 -2.91 6.85
C TRP A 297 -9.37 -2.79 7.46
N PRO A 298 -9.49 -3.03 8.76
CA PRO A 298 -8.48 -3.61 9.65
C PRO A 298 -8.28 -5.12 9.40
N PRO A 299 -7.22 -5.74 9.96
CA PRO A 299 -7.13 -7.20 10.00
C PRO A 299 -8.37 -7.80 10.68
N ARG A 300 -8.94 -8.86 10.10
CA ARG A 300 -10.20 -9.50 10.57
C ARG A 300 -10.33 -10.93 10.05
N ASN A 301 -11.31 -11.67 10.57
CA ASN A 301 -11.45 -13.12 10.35
C ASN A 301 -12.55 -13.52 9.36
N ASP A 302 -13.30 -12.56 8.79
CA ASP A 302 -14.30 -12.84 7.75
C ASP A 302 -13.65 -13.39 6.46
N PRO A 303 -14.42 -14.07 5.60
CA PRO A 303 -13.90 -14.68 4.37
C PRO A 303 -13.13 -13.69 3.49
N GLU A 304 -12.09 -14.19 2.81
CA GLU A 304 -11.36 -13.45 1.80
C GLU A 304 -12.21 -13.30 0.54
N VAL A 305 -12.14 -12.12 -0.09
CA VAL A 305 -12.85 -11.79 -1.34
C VAL A 305 -11.89 -11.02 -2.24
N GLY A 306 -11.96 -11.27 -3.55
CA GLY A 306 -11.17 -10.60 -4.58
C GLY A 306 -9.91 -11.34 -5.00
N PRO A 307 -9.10 -10.74 -5.88
CA PRO A 307 -8.00 -11.42 -6.60
C PRO A 307 -6.85 -11.89 -5.71
N VAL A 308 -6.56 -11.17 -4.63
CA VAL A 308 -5.49 -11.49 -3.67
C VAL A 308 -6.00 -11.35 -2.24
N ARG A 309 -5.31 -12.00 -1.29
CA ARG A 309 -5.69 -11.94 0.13
C ARG A 309 -5.45 -10.54 0.72
N ARG A 310 -6.22 -10.21 1.77
CA ARG A 310 -6.01 -8.98 2.55
C ARG A 310 -4.60 -8.85 3.12
N SER A 311 -3.98 -9.96 3.51
CA SER A 311 -2.58 -9.98 3.96
C SER A 311 -1.61 -9.57 2.86
N THR A 312 -1.86 -9.98 1.61
CA THR A 312 -1.08 -9.60 0.44
C THR A 312 -1.27 -8.12 0.12
N LEU A 313 -2.51 -7.62 0.15
CA LEU A 313 -2.76 -6.17 0.01
C LEU A 313 -1.99 -5.37 1.07
N ARG A 314 -2.01 -5.80 2.34
CA ARG A 314 -1.23 -5.12 3.39
C ARG A 314 0.27 -5.19 3.14
N LYS A 315 0.79 -6.28 2.56
CA LYS A 315 2.19 -6.38 2.17
C LYS A 315 2.53 -5.40 1.03
N MET A 316 1.66 -5.26 0.03
CA MET A 316 1.84 -4.27 -1.04
C MET A 316 1.87 -2.84 -0.50
N GLN A 317 1.16 -2.58 0.59
CA GLN A 317 0.99 -1.29 1.27
C GLN A 317 2.05 -1.04 2.36
N GLN A 318 3.13 -1.82 2.41
CA GLN A 318 4.25 -1.60 3.32
C GLN A 318 5.40 -0.91 2.60
N PRO A 319 5.94 0.20 3.16
CA PRO A 319 7.05 0.90 2.52
C PRO A 319 8.33 0.08 2.59
N GLN A 320 9.03 0.04 1.47
CA GLN A 320 10.41 -0.41 1.37
C GLN A 320 11.31 0.83 1.17
N PHE A 321 12.53 0.82 1.64
CA PHE A 321 13.47 1.95 1.49
C PHE A 321 12.87 3.30 1.92
N SER A 322 12.38 3.37 3.15
CA SER A 322 11.78 4.58 3.70
C SER A 322 12.81 5.70 3.89
N ARG A 323 12.38 6.94 3.64
CA ARG A 323 13.15 8.16 3.88
C ARG A 323 12.36 9.12 4.76
N LEU A 324 13.06 9.73 5.71
CA LEU A 324 12.53 10.84 6.52
C LEU A 324 12.71 12.16 5.77
N TYR A 325 11.62 12.87 5.58
CA TYR A 325 11.58 14.24 5.08
C TYR A 325 11.37 15.18 6.28
N ALA A 326 12.47 15.55 6.92
CA ALA A 326 12.46 16.31 8.17
C ALA A 326 11.88 17.74 8.03
N ASP A 327 12.07 18.33 6.84
CA ASP A 327 11.61 19.70 6.54
C ASP A 327 10.21 19.74 5.88
N ALA A 328 9.51 18.61 5.85
CA ALA A 328 8.16 18.56 5.30
C ALA A 328 7.19 19.40 6.15
N LYS A 329 6.15 19.88 5.51
CA LYS A 329 5.12 20.71 6.12
C LYS A 329 3.74 20.10 5.92
N ASP A 330 2.82 20.41 6.82
CA ASP A 330 1.41 20.12 6.66
C ASP A 330 0.75 21.09 5.62
N TRP A 331 -0.55 20.95 5.44
CA TRP A 331 -1.34 21.77 4.51
C TRP A 331 -1.51 23.24 4.96
N ASN A 332 -1.09 23.59 6.17
CA ASN A 332 -1.07 24.94 6.73
C ASN A 332 0.34 25.55 6.82
N ASP A 333 1.31 24.94 6.13
CA ASP A 333 2.73 25.31 6.17
C ASP A 333 3.43 25.15 7.54
N ASN A 334 2.83 24.45 8.50
CA ASN A 334 3.49 24.12 9.76
C ASN A 334 4.50 22.99 9.57
N PRO A 335 5.64 22.99 10.29
CA PRO A 335 6.58 21.88 10.26
C PRO A 335 5.91 20.55 10.64
N CYS A 336 5.92 19.59 9.73
CA CYS A 336 5.35 18.26 9.93
C CYS A 336 6.18 17.22 9.20
N PRO A 337 7.22 16.67 9.84
CA PRO A 337 8.04 15.64 9.24
C PRO A 337 7.24 14.45 8.71
N VAL A 338 7.65 13.93 7.56
CA VAL A 338 6.98 12.81 6.87
C VAL A 338 7.99 11.69 6.66
N ILE A 339 7.62 10.47 7.01
CA ILE A 339 8.30 9.26 6.55
C ILE A 339 7.61 8.80 5.27
N SER A 340 8.37 8.60 4.19
CA SER A 340 7.81 8.12 2.93
C SER A 340 8.68 7.02 2.34
N GLY A 341 8.04 6.08 1.65
CA GLY A 341 8.69 4.98 0.93
C GLY A 341 7.79 4.46 -0.18
N TYR A 342 8.26 3.44 -0.89
CA TYR A 342 7.53 2.79 -1.96
C TYR A 342 7.31 1.31 -1.61
N GLY A 343 6.09 0.85 -1.76
CA GLY A 343 5.71 -0.55 -1.62
C GLY A 343 5.68 -1.25 -2.98
N TYR A 344 4.71 -2.12 -3.21
CA TYR A 344 4.55 -2.79 -4.49
C TYR A 344 3.55 -2.02 -5.36
N GLY A 345 4.07 -1.14 -6.22
CA GLY A 345 3.27 -0.26 -7.07
C GLY A 345 2.55 0.88 -6.35
N LEU A 346 2.95 1.22 -5.13
CA LEU A 346 2.27 2.16 -4.26
C LEU A 346 3.28 3.04 -3.52
N GLY A 347 3.03 4.35 -3.47
CA GLY A 347 3.70 5.26 -2.55
C GLY A 347 3.03 5.22 -1.18
N ILE A 348 3.81 5.13 -0.11
CA ILE A 348 3.33 5.09 1.27
C ILE A 348 3.99 6.22 2.04
N SER A 349 3.21 6.98 2.79
CA SER A 349 3.74 8.00 3.69
C SER A 349 2.95 8.05 5.00
N GLU A 350 3.63 8.51 6.05
CA GLU A 350 3.02 8.80 7.35
C GLU A 350 3.56 10.15 7.82
N ASN A 351 2.66 11.05 8.20
CA ASN A 351 3.00 12.39 8.65
C ASN A 351 3.19 12.46 10.17
N CYS A 352 3.55 13.63 10.67
CA CYS A 352 3.79 13.90 12.09
C CYS A 352 2.56 13.66 13.00
N GLU A 353 1.36 13.60 12.44
CA GLU A 353 0.10 13.30 13.14
C GLU A 353 -0.24 11.81 13.14
N GLY A 354 0.62 10.97 12.53
CA GLY A 354 0.38 9.54 12.35
C GLY A 354 -0.66 9.22 11.28
N ILE A 355 -0.98 10.15 10.39
CA ILE A 355 -1.89 9.92 9.27
C ILE A 355 -1.13 9.13 8.20
N ARG A 356 -1.50 7.88 8.06
CA ARG A 356 -0.97 6.99 7.01
C ARG A 356 -1.73 7.18 5.71
N ARG A 357 -0.98 7.52 4.67
CA ARG A 357 -1.45 7.76 3.32
C ARG A 357 -0.82 6.78 2.35
N ILE A 358 -1.66 6.16 1.51
CA ILE A 358 -1.21 5.29 0.41
C ILE A 358 -1.73 5.88 -0.89
N SER A 359 -0.86 6.00 -1.90
CA SER A 359 -1.20 6.73 -3.12
C SER A 359 -0.36 6.28 -4.32
N HIS A 360 -0.84 6.61 -5.50
CA HIS A 360 -0.02 6.69 -6.71
C HIS A 360 -0.57 7.76 -7.63
N GLY A 361 0.32 8.52 -8.24
CA GLY A 361 -0.01 9.43 -9.33
C GLY A 361 0.26 8.80 -10.68
N GLY A 362 -0.30 9.38 -11.72
CA GLY A 362 -0.05 8.98 -13.09
C GLY A 362 0.06 10.19 -14.01
N ALA A 363 0.98 10.14 -14.95
CA ALA A 363 1.16 11.18 -15.95
C ALA A 363 1.69 10.56 -17.24
N LEU A 364 1.05 10.92 -18.35
CA LEU A 364 1.43 10.56 -19.72
C LEU A 364 1.06 11.70 -20.67
N PRO A 365 1.55 11.69 -21.92
CA PRO A 365 1.03 12.61 -22.92
C PRO A 365 -0.49 12.59 -22.99
N GLY A 366 -1.11 13.75 -22.79
CA GLY A 366 -2.56 13.94 -22.79
C GLY A 366 -3.26 13.71 -21.47
N PHE A 367 -2.62 13.12 -20.45
CA PHE A 367 -3.32 12.68 -19.25
C PHE A 367 -2.56 12.94 -17.96
N GLY A 368 -3.33 13.14 -16.90
CA GLY A 368 -2.87 13.15 -15.53
C GLY A 368 -3.89 12.48 -14.62
N SER A 369 -3.43 11.79 -13.60
CA SER A 369 -4.27 11.04 -12.66
C SER A 369 -3.66 10.99 -11.28
N ASN A 370 -4.47 10.80 -10.27
CA ASN A 370 -4.00 10.55 -8.90
C ASN A 370 -5.06 9.80 -8.10
N TYR A 371 -4.63 8.94 -7.19
CA TYR A 371 -5.47 8.42 -6.13
C TYR A 371 -4.72 8.35 -4.81
N VAL A 372 -5.47 8.49 -3.75
CA VAL A 372 -5.00 8.43 -2.38
C VAL A 372 -6.02 7.67 -1.56
N PHE A 373 -5.59 6.81 -0.67
CA PHE A 373 -6.48 6.27 0.34
C PHE A 373 -5.81 6.25 1.71
N TYR A 374 -6.66 6.35 2.73
CA TYR A 374 -6.30 6.43 4.14
C TYR A 374 -6.86 5.20 4.85
N PRO A 375 -6.08 4.12 5.01
CA PRO A 375 -6.57 2.86 5.56
C PRO A 375 -7.21 2.99 6.93
N ASP A 376 -6.64 3.86 7.79
CA ASP A 376 -7.10 4.02 9.16
C ASP A 376 -8.39 4.83 9.25
N LEU A 377 -8.71 5.62 8.21
CA LEU A 377 -9.95 6.39 8.07
C LEU A 377 -11.00 5.66 7.23
N GLY A 378 -10.63 4.63 6.47
CA GLY A 378 -11.54 3.92 5.57
C GLY A 378 -12.04 4.75 4.39
N ILE A 379 -11.27 5.75 3.95
CA ILE A 379 -11.62 6.63 2.84
C ILE A 379 -10.57 6.57 1.73
N GLY A 380 -11.03 6.75 0.48
CA GLY A 380 -10.17 6.85 -0.69
C GLY A 380 -10.70 7.92 -1.64
N LEU A 381 -9.78 8.63 -2.26
CA LEU A 381 -10.06 9.70 -3.21
C LEU A 381 -9.33 9.41 -4.50
N MET A 382 -9.92 9.76 -5.63
CA MET A 382 -9.33 9.62 -6.95
C MET A 382 -9.74 10.79 -7.85
N ALA A 383 -8.84 11.18 -8.75
CA ALA A 383 -9.12 12.21 -9.75
C ALA A 383 -8.31 11.96 -11.03
N PHE A 384 -8.93 12.17 -12.19
CA PHE A 384 -8.35 11.99 -13.53
C PHE A 384 -8.60 13.24 -14.36
N CYS A 385 -7.62 13.62 -15.17
CA CYS A 385 -7.76 14.74 -16.09
C CYS A 385 -7.11 14.46 -17.45
N ASN A 386 -7.48 15.27 -18.44
CA ASN A 386 -7.04 15.13 -19.82
C ASN A 386 -6.04 16.18 -20.29
N VAL A 387 -5.05 16.47 -19.44
CA VAL A 387 -3.91 17.33 -19.80
C VAL A 387 -2.59 16.64 -19.48
N THR A 388 -1.65 16.72 -20.42
CA THR A 388 -0.30 16.16 -20.32
C THR A 388 0.39 16.56 -19.01
N TYR A 389 0.87 15.57 -18.25
CA TYR A 389 1.66 15.71 -17.03
C TYR A 389 1.05 16.64 -15.96
N THR A 390 -0.25 16.76 -15.92
CA THR A 390 -0.95 17.55 -14.90
C THR A 390 -1.54 16.63 -13.84
N THR A 391 -1.06 16.75 -12.60
CA THR A 391 -1.62 15.99 -11.48
C THR A 391 -2.91 16.66 -11.01
N PRO A 392 -4.09 16.03 -11.13
CA PRO A 392 -5.36 16.63 -10.73
C PRO A 392 -5.57 16.53 -9.22
N TRP A 393 -4.72 17.18 -8.43
CA TRP A 393 -4.70 16.99 -6.99
C TRP A 393 -4.48 18.31 -6.21
N PRO A 394 -5.53 19.08 -5.91
CA PRO A 394 -5.48 20.25 -5.02
C PRO A 394 -5.30 19.79 -3.55
N TYR A 395 -4.08 19.39 -3.20
CA TYR A 395 -3.76 18.71 -1.94
C TYR A 395 -4.14 19.52 -0.71
N GLY A 396 -3.80 20.81 -0.68
CA GLY A 396 -4.03 21.67 0.49
C GLY A 396 -5.53 21.80 0.81
N GLU A 397 -6.33 22.11 -0.20
CA GLU A 397 -7.77 22.33 -0.09
C GLU A 397 -8.51 21.04 0.31
N ILE A 398 -8.17 19.91 -0.32
CA ILE A 398 -8.73 18.61 0.02
C ILE A 398 -8.37 18.22 1.47
N SER A 399 -7.12 18.42 1.87
CA SER A 399 -6.68 18.10 3.23
C SER A 399 -7.40 18.93 4.29
N LYS A 400 -7.62 20.22 4.05
CA LYS A 400 -8.42 21.08 4.92
C LYS A 400 -9.85 20.59 5.06
N LEU A 401 -10.51 20.25 3.96
CA LEU A 401 -11.86 19.69 4.01
C LEU A 401 -11.93 18.42 4.85
N LEU A 402 -10.99 17.49 4.67
CA LEU A 402 -11.04 16.19 5.34
C LEU A 402 -10.60 16.24 6.80
N PHE A 403 -9.54 16.97 7.12
CA PHE A 403 -8.88 16.87 8.42
C PHE A 403 -9.20 18.03 9.35
N GLU A 404 -9.59 19.20 8.85
CA GLU A 404 -9.98 20.34 9.68
C GLU A 404 -11.51 20.49 9.77
N GLU A 405 -12.22 20.52 8.62
CA GLU A 405 -13.66 20.76 8.64
C GLU A 405 -14.45 19.52 9.13
N LEU A 406 -14.08 18.32 8.68
CA LEU A 406 -14.78 17.10 9.07
C LEU A 406 -14.23 16.46 10.34
N ASP A 407 -13.00 16.81 10.73
CA ASP A 407 -12.31 16.24 11.88
C ASP A 407 -12.37 14.69 11.93
N LEU A 408 -12.10 14.05 10.79
CA LEU A 408 -12.21 12.61 10.64
C LEU A 408 -11.27 11.90 11.60
N LYS A 409 -11.80 10.95 12.35
CA LYS A 409 -11.02 10.18 13.33
C LYS A 409 -10.72 8.78 12.82
N PRO A 410 -9.52 8.24 13.08
CA PRO A 410 -9.17 6.87 12.71
C PRO A 410 -9.96 5.85 13.52
N ARG A 411 -9.96 4.61 13.02
CA ARG A 411 -10.50 3.47 13.78
C ARG A 411 -9.79 3.33 15.12
N LYS A 412 -10.57 3.02 16.16
CA LYS A 412 -10.03 2.70 17.49
C LYS A 412 -9.95 1.19 17.67
N LEU A 413 -8.84 0.75 18.24
CA LEU A 413 -8.67 -0.64 18.63
C LEU A 413 -9.55 -0.91 19.87
N PRO A 414 -10.40 -1.95 19.89
CA PRO A 414 -11.10 -2.35 21.10
C PRO A 414 -10.11 -2.85 22.17
N VAL A 415 -10.42 -2.59 23.42
CA VAL A 415 -9.62 -3.07 24.55
C VAL A 415 -9.80 -4.59 24.66
N SER A 416 -8.71 -5.35 24.67
CA SER A 416 -8.75 -6.78 24.88
C SER A 416 -9.19 -7.14 26.30
N SER A 417 -9.82 -8.32 26.45
CA SER A 417 -10.25 -8.81 27.77
C SER A 417 -9.09 -8.92 28.76
N ILE A 418 -7.92 -9.34 28.27
CA ILE A 418 -6.72 -9.48 29.12
C ILE A 418 -6.18 -8.11 29.59
N LEU A 419 -6.19 -7.08 28.74
CA LEU A 419 -5.80 -5.74 29.17
C LEU A 419 -6.75 -5.21 30.24
N ASN A 420 -8.07 -5.39 30.09
CA ASN A 420 -9.05 -5.01 31.11
C ASN A 420 -8.84 -5.76 32.42
N LEU A 421 -8.59 -7.06 32.37
CA LEU A 421 -8.29 -7.86 33.56
C LEU A 421 -7.06 -7.29 34.29
N ARG A 422 -5.94 -7.13 33.57
CA ARG A 422 -4.68 -6.66 34.17
C ARG A 422 -4.77 -5.22 34.67
N LYS A 423 -5.50 -4.34 33.99
CA LYS A 423 -5.81 -3.00 34.52
C LYS A 423 -6.48 -3.07 35.89
N ASN A 424 -7.54 -3.86 36.01
CA ASN A 424 -8.27 -3.98 37.27
C ASN A 424 -7.36 -4.51 38.39
N GLN A 425 -6.51 -5.48 38.10
CA GLN A 425 -5.53 -6.01 39.06
C GLN A 425 -4.43 -4.99 39.41
N ILE A 426 -4.00 -4.14 38.46
CA ILE A 426 -3.08 -3.02 38.76
C ILE A 426 -3.73 -2.06 39.75
N VAL A 427 -4.99 -1.67 39.50
CA VAL A 427 -5.72 -0.76 40.42
C VAL A 427 -5.92 -1.37 41.80
N GLU A 428 -6.26 -2.66 41.86
CA GLU A 428 -6.36 -3.40 43.14
C GLU A 428 -5.01 -3.44 43.85
N TRP A 429 -3.93 -3.73 43.15
CA TRP A 429 -2.57 -3.72 43.72
C TRP A 429 -2.16 -2.34 44.23
N PHE A 430 -2.46 -1.26 43.57
CA PHE A 430 -2.19 0.09 44.04
C PHE A 430 -2.91 0.42 45.36
N ASN A 431 -4.05 -0.20 45.60
CA ASN A 431 -4.80 -0.02 46.85
C ASN A 431 -4.28 -0.88 48.02
N THR A 432 -3.71 -2.05 47.72
CA THR A 432 -3.37 -3.05 48.73
C THR A 432 -1.87 -3.27 48.91
N TRP A 433 -1.10 -3.11 47.82
CA TRP A 433 0.32 -3.49 47.72
C TRP A 433 0.57 -4.95 48.14
N ASP A 434 -0.39 -5.83 47.85
CA ASP A 434 -0.42 -7.21 48.29
C ASP A 434 0.61 -8.09 47.53
N PRO A 435 1.57 -8.73 48.26
CA PRO A 435 2.54 -9.64 47.65
C PRO A 435 1.92 -10.89 47.02
N GLU A 436 0.76 -11.38 47.49
CA GLU A 436 0.09 -12.54 46.91
C GLU A 436 -0.46 -12.18 45.54
N LEU A 437 -1.08 -11.02 45.38
CA LEU A 437 -1.53 -10.50 44.10
C LEU A 437 -0.35 -10.25 43.13
N GLU A 438 0.78 -9.75 43.64
CA GLU A 438 2.00 -9.54 42.86
C GLU A 438 2.49 -10.85 42.19
N ALA A 439 2.48 -11.96 42.90
CA ALA A 439 2.91 -13.25 42.39
C ALA A 439 2.00 -13.81 41.27
N GLU A 440 0.71 -13.44 41.27
CA GLU A 440 -0.25 -13.80 40.25
C GLU A 440 -0.12 -12.92 38.98
N VAL A 441 0.05 -11.62 39.17
CA VAL A 441 -0.17 -10.60 38.15
C VAL A 441 1.11 -10.21 37.42
N PHE A 442 2.27 -10.21 38.10
CA PHE A 442 3.53 -9.78 37.53
C PHE A 442 4.32 -10.93 36.92
N ALA A 443 4.95 -10.68 35.76
CA ALA A 443 5.85 -11.59 35.09
C ALA A 443 7.18 -11.75 35.87
N GLU A 444 7.90 -12.84 35.60
CA GLU A 444 9.15 -13.16 36.30
C GLU A 444 10.17 -12.00 36.30
N ASN A 445 10.30 -11.30 35.17
CA ASN A 445 11.26 -10.19 35.03
C ASN A 445 10.90 -8.94 35.86
N PHE A 446 9.63 -8.77 36.26
CA PHE A 446 9.15 -7.50 36.81
C PHE A 446 9.98 -6.98 38.00
N TYR A 447 10.32 -7.87 38.93
CA TYR A 447 11.17 -7.52 40.09
C TYR A 447 12.66 -7.84 39.88
N LEU A 448 13.03 -8.52 38.79
CA LEU A 448 14.43 -8.71 38.40
C LEU A 448 14.99 -7.43 37.75
N ASP A 449 14.18 -6.73 36.97
CA ASP A 449 14.60 -5.48 36.33
C ASP A 449 14.72 -4.31 37.31
N SER A 450 13.87 -4.30 38.35
CA SER A 450 13.92 -3.33 39.46
C SER A 450 13.24 -3.94 40.68
N ASP A 451 13.97 -4.01 41.77
CA ASP A 451 13.47 -4.65 42.98
C ASP A 451 12.20 -3.99 43.54
N ARG A 452 11.42 -4.78 44.29
CA ARG A 452 10.13 -4.35 44.84
C ARG A 452 10.22 -3.02 45.65
N LYS A 453 11.27 -2.88 46.46
CA LYS A 453 11.44 -1.69 47.29
C LYS A 453 11.61 -0.43 46.44
N THR A 454 12.44 -0.53 45.41
CA THR A 454 12.71 0.58 44.48
C THR A 454 11.44 0.96 43.72
N ARG A 455 10.67 -0.02 43.21
CA ARG A 455 9.41 0.23 42.48
C ARG A 455 8.38 0.89 43.41
N LEU A 456 8.17 0.39 44.62
CA LEU A 456 7.22 0.96 45.53
C LEU A 456 7.63 2.40 45.95
N ALA A 457 8.94 2.66 46.14
CA ALA A 457 9.46 3.99 46.44
C ALA A 457 9.22 4.99 45.28
N ALA A 458 9.16 4.53 44.04
CA ALA A 458 8.83 5.37 42.89
C ALA A 458 7.31 5.59 42.73
N LEU A 459 6.50 4.54 42.84
CA LEU A 459 5.08 4.58 42.51
C LEU A 459 4.20 5.22 43.64
N ARG A 460 4.48 4.89 44.89
CA ARG A 460 3.66 5.39 46.02
C ARG A 460 3.57 6.92 46.09
N PRO A 461 4.66 7.68 46.00
CA PRO A 461 4.58 9.16 46.06
C PRO A 461 3.76 9.75 44.90
N LEU A 462 3.77 9.13 43.70
CA LEU A 462 2.98 9.61 42.58
C LEU A 462 1.48 9.42 42.84
N LEU A 463 1.08 8.25 43.36
CA LEU A 463 -0.33 7.98 43.69
C LEU A 463 -0.80 8.81 44.88
N GLU A 464 0.03 8.99 45.93
CA GLU A 464 -0.26 9.87 47.06
C GLU A 464 -0.36 11.35 46.63
N GLY A 465 0.48 11.75 45.64
CA GLY A 465 0.46 13.08 45.03
C GLY A 465 -0.83 13.39 44.27
N ALA A 466 -1.44 12.39 43.65
CA ALA A 466 -2.74 12.52 42.99
C ALA A 466 -3.87 12.87 43.96
N GLY A 467 -3.70 12.56 45.26
CA GLY A 467 -4.70 12.82 46.29
C GLY A 467 -5.81 11.77 46.33
N GLU A 468 -7.03 12.18 46.62
CA GLU A 468 -8.19 11.28 46.60
C GLU A 468 -8.55 10.93 45.15
N ILE A 469 -8.57 9.62 44.83
CA ILE A 469 -8.89 9.15 43.48
C ILE A 469 -10.37 9.40 43.18
N GLN A 470 -10.63 10.14 42.13
CA GLN A 470 -11.98 10.50 41.67
C GLN A 470 -12.46 9.58 40.52
N GLU A 471 -11.52 9.21 39.63
CA GLU A 471 -11.84 8.41 38.46
C GLU A 471 -10.66 7.53 38.04
N ILE A 472 -10.97 6.33 37.51
CA ILE A 472 -10.03 5.47 36.82
C ILE A 472 -10.43 5.48 35.32
N GLY A 473 -9.67 6.19 34.51
CA GLY A 473 -9.92 6.34 33.09
C GLY A 473 -9.96 5.01 32.32
N GLU A 474 -10.52 5.03 31.14
CA GLU A 474 -10.54 3.86 30.28
C GLU A 474 -9.14 3.53 29.73
N ILE A 475 -8.92 2.28 29.27
CA ILE A 475 -7.67 1.92 28.62
C ILE A 475 -7.63 2.54 27.21
N ASN A 476 -6.51 3.20 26.92
CA ASN A 476 -6.11 3.52 25.55
C ASN A 476 -5.18 2.39 25.04
N PRO A 477 -5.65 1.41 24.24
CA PRO A 477 -4.87 0.27 23.84
C PRO A 477 -3.90 0.64 22.70
N GLY A 478 -2.61 0.35 22.89
CA GLY A 478 -1.62 0.42 21.81
C GLY A 478 -1.64 -0.84 20.92
N ASN A 479 -1.98 -2.00 21.51
CA ASN A 479 -2.26 -3.26 20.83
C ASN A 479 -3.00 -4.21 21.81
N GLN A 480 -3.10 -5.51 21.48
CA GLN A 480 -3.81 -6.50 22.32
C GLN A 480 -3.17 -6.72 23.70
N LEU A 481 -1.87 -6.39 23.88
CA LEU A 481 -1.07 -6.72 25.07
C LEU A 481 -0.36 -5.50 25.69
N ARG A 482 -0.67 -4.27 25.27
CA ARG A 482 -0.14 -3.04 25.87
C ARG A 482 -1.13 -1.90 25.75
N GLY A 483 -1.10 -1.01 26.73
CA GLY A 483 -1.94 0.18 26.72
C GLY A 483 -1.62 1.10 27.89
N SER A 484 -2.33 2.20 27.96
CA SER A 484 -2.26 3.15 29.09
C SER A 484 -3.65 3.49 29.59
N PHE A 485 -3.72 3.93 30.84
CA PHE A 485 -4.92 4.52 31.44
C PHE A 485 -4.53 5.57 32.46
N GLU A 486 -5.45 6.44 32.78
CA GLU A 486 -5.23 7.51 33.76
C GLU A 486 -5.87 7.18 35.11
N ILE A 487 -5.21 7.56 36.18
CA ILE A 487 -5.75 7.65 37.53
C ILE A 487 -5.90 9.12 37.85
N ILE A 488 -7.16 9.58 37.87
CA ILE A 488 -7.50 11.00 38.07
C ILE A 488 -7.81 11.21 39.54
N GLY A 489 -6.95 11.95 40.21
CA GLY A 489 -7.16 12.37 41.58
C GLY A 489 -7.65 13.81 41.68
N ASN A 490 -7.99 14.25 42.93
CA ASN A 490 -8.44 15.62 43.16
C ASN A 490 -7.30 16.66 43.15
N LYS A 491 -6.04 16.23 43.05
CA LYS A 491 -4.86 17.11 43.02
C LYS A 491 -4.05 16.98 41.76
N ASP A 492 -3.91 15.76 41.23
CA ASP A 492 -3.11 15.47 40.05
C ASP A 492 -3.63 14.23 39.33
N THR A 493 -3.12 13.98 38.08
CA THR A 493 -3.44 12.80 37.25
C THR A 493 -2.17 11.99 37.03
N VAL A 494 -2.24 10.69 37.29
CA VAL A 494 -1.15 9.74 37.03
C VAL A 494 -1.47 8.91 35.80
N ASN A 495 -0.62 8.98 34.78
CA ASN A 495 -0.76 8.18 33.59
C ASN A 495 -0.01 6.84 33.75
N ILE A 496 -0.73 5.73 33.72
CA ILE A 496 -0.19 4.38 33.84
C ILE A 496 -0.06 3.74 32.47
N TYR A 497 1.17 3.41 32.07
CA TYR A 497 1.45 2.60 30.88
C TYR A 497 1.93 1.22 31.31
N PHE A 498 1.40 0.15 30.67
CA PHE A 498 1.81 -1.21 30.97
C PHE A 498 1.86 -2.09 29.73
N THR A 499 2.70 -3.12 29.80
CA THR A 499 2.85 -4.15 28.78
C THR A 499 2.78 -5.54 29.39
N LEU A 500 2.26 -6.49 28.61
CA LEU A 500 2.09 -7.88 29.04
C LEU A 500 3.13 -8.80 28.40
N SER A 501 3.46 -9.89 29.10
CA SER A 501 4.37 -10.93 28.65
C SER A 501 3.79 -11.78 27.49
N PRO A 502 4.63 -12.54 26.75
CA PRO A 502 4.17 -13.37 25.64
C PRO A 502 3.63 -14.74 26.07
N GLU A 503 3.42 -14.98 27.36
CA GLU A 503 2.92 -16.23 27.92
C GLU A 503 1.47 -16.51 27.49
N ALA A 504 1.03 -17.76 27.61
CA ALA A 504 -0.36 -18.15 27.31
C ALA A 504 -1.38 -17.43 28.22
N ASP A 505 -1.02 -17.19 29.48
CA ASP A 505 -1.69 -16.27 30.40
C ASP A 505 -0.79 -15.03 30.59
N PRO A 506 -0.95 -13.98 29.78
CA PRO A 506 -0.05 -12.85 29.74
C PRO A 506 -0.04 -12.07 31.06
N LYS A 507 1.13 -11.89 31.67
CA LYS A 507 1.35 -11.16 32.92
C LYS A 507 1.97 -9.78 32.66
N ILE A 508 1.90 -8.90 33.63
CA ILE A 508 2.49 -7.56 33.54
C ILE A 508 4.02 -7.68 33.60
N GLN A 509 4.69 -7.42 32.48
CA GLN A 509 6.16 -7.45 32.41
C GLN A 509 6.79 -6.07 32.62
N ALA A 510 6.07 -4.98 32.30
CA ALA A 510 6.51 -3.60 32.54
C ALA A 510 5.32 -2.73 32.96
N LEU A 511 5.58 -1.81 33.87
CA LEU A 511 4.63 -0.81 34.34
C LEU A 511 5.38 0.49 34.64
N TYR A 512 4.87 1.58 34.11
CA TYR A 512 5.38 2.94 34.25
C TYR A 512 4.25 3.89 34.67
N ALA A 513 4.60 4.91 35.46
CA ALA A 513 3.68 5.95 35.91
C ALA A 513 4.31 7.33 35.74
#